data_e92e7875fd4a804e788693e9adc1fa89
#
_entry.id   e92e7875fd4a804e788693e9adc1fa89
#
_cell.length_a   1.000
_cell.length_b   1.000
_cell.length_c   1.000
_cell.angle_alpha   90.00
_cell.angle_beta   90.00
_cell.angle_gamma   90.00
#
_symmetry.space_group_name_H-M   'P 1'
#
loop_
_entity.id
_entity.type
_entity.pdbx_description
1 polymer ?
#
loop_
_entity_poly.entity_id
_entity_poly.type
_entity_poly.pdbx_seq_one_letter_code
_entity_poly.pdbx_strand_id
1 'polypeptide(L)'
;MNRLGAVLLVGVGVLGLVGCEAAQRDGATATSSSAAAGPGAGCAPTRGEPAQGTRTVAAGTPSAATLGPGGGVERTAETVAAGRGGRRLVVSGTVYRADCRTPLAGASIEVWQTNAAGEYGPGQGTGDERCCYLAAALRTDAGGRYRFETVRPGHYKGEERPPPAHIHFEVRHPDAAGVLTELLFEGDPWLGPDPPGAVVRLTPVPGSDPPALAARFDIVLGA
;
A
#
# COMPACT_ATOMS: atom_id res chain seq x y z
N MET A 1 -21.96 -25.24 61.44
CA MET A 1 -22.44 -26.61 61.77
C MET A 1 -22.10 -27.51 60.60
N ASN A 2 -21.23 -28.48 60.93
CA ASN A 2 -21.02 -29.80 60.29
C ASN A 2 -20.67 -29.87 58.80
N ARG A 3 -19.69 -30.53 58.37
CA ARG A 3 -18.63 -31.53 58.69
C ARG A 3 -18.11 -31.96 57.30
N LEU A 4 -16.83 -31.82 57.05
CA LEU A 4 -15.80 -32.88 56.97
C LEU A 4 -16.18 -34.17 56.23
N GLY A 5 -15.39 -34.48 55.18
CA GLY A 5 -15.29 -35.77 54.56
C GLY A 5 -14.09 -35.83 53.61
N ALA A 6 -12.91 -36.16 54.22
CA ALA A 6 -11.72 -36.52 53.48
C ALA A 6 -11.77 -38.03 53.13
N VAL A 7 -11.38 -38.39 51.91
CA VAL A 7 -10.98 -39.77 51.58
C VAL A 7 -9.66 -39.74 50.83
N LEU A 8 -8.67 -40.32 51.50
CA LEU A 8 -7.34 -40.60 50.99
C LEU A 8 -7.36 -42.00 50.35
N LEU A 9 -6.83 -42.14 49.14
CA LEU A 9 -6.48 -43.47 48.60
C LEU A 9 -5.11 -43.39 47.92
N VAL A 10 -4.19 -44.12 48.57
CA VAL A 10 -2.84 -44.39 48.13
C VAL A 10 -2.84 -45.57 47.18
N GLY A 11 -2.19 -45.46 46.07
CA GLY A 11 -1.95 -46.55 45.13
C GLY A 11 -0.52 -46.48 44.57
N VAL A 12 0.28 -47.44 44.94
CA VAL A 12 1.71 -47.63 44.68
C VAL A 12 1.91 -48.36 43.35
N GLY A 13 2.91 -47.91 42.57
CA GLY A 13 3.82 -48.78 41.83
C GLY A 13 3.58 -48.94 40.32
N VAL A 14 4.50 -48.62 39.51
CA VAL A 14 5.46 -49.53 38.83
C VAL A 14 6.36 -48.69 37.92
N LEU A 15 7.68 -48.81 38.12
CA LEU A 15 8.70 -48.31 37.19
C LEU A 15 8.64 -49.12 35.87
N GLY A 16 8.57 -48.39 34.76
CA GLY A 16 8.85 -48.92 33.45
C GLY A 16 9.80 -47.98 32.71
N LEU A 17 11.11 -48.30 32.77
CA LEU A 17 12.13 -47.66 31.90
C LEU A 17 11.97 -48.21 30.50
N VAL A 18 11.55 -47.42 29.56
CA VAL A 18 11.68 -47.66 28.12
C VAL A 18 12.32 -46.43 27.53
N GLY A 19 13.47 -46.66 26.87
CA GLY A 19 14.31 -45.63 26.26
C GLY A 19 13.60 -44.81 25.21
N CYS A 20 13.74 -43.49 25.29
CA CYS A 20 13.40 -42.58 24.22
C CYS A 20 14.60 -42.42 23.31
N GLU A 21 14.51 -43.03 22.18
CA GLU A 21 15.28 -42.67 20.99
C GLU A 21 14.90 -41.28 20.53
N ALA A 22 15.84 -40.35 20.60
CA ALA A 22 15.68 -39.01 20.13
C ALA A 22 15.65 -38.99 18.59
N ALA A 23 14.45 -38.90 18.01
CA ALA A 23 14.32 -38.57 16.60
C ALA A 23 14.62 -37.04 16.46
N GLN A 24 15.82 -36.76 15.95
CA GLN A 24 16.18 -35.45 15.44
C GLN A 24 15.24 -35.12 14.25
N ARG A 25 14.29 -34.23 14.48
CA ARG A 25 13.56 -33.56 13.40
C ARG A 25 14.44 -32.41 12.94
N ASP A 26 15.06 -32.59 11.80
CA ASP A 26 15.68 -31.52 11.05
C ASP A 26 14.61 -30.46 10.79
N GLY A 27 14.73 -29.34 11.49
CA GLY A 27 13.92 -28.15 11.27
C GLY A 27 14.33 -27.50 9.98
N ALA A 28 13.67 -27.87 8.89
CA ALA A 28 13.71 -27.10 7.67
C ALA A 28 13.03 -25.76 7.95
N THR A 29 13.83 -24.76 8.24
CA THR A 29 13.43 -23.36 8.17
C THR A 29 13.03 -23.06 6.74
N ALA A 30 11.74 -23.15 6.45
CA ALA A 30 11.16 -22.62 5.24
C ALA A 30 11.31 -21.09 5.31
N THR A 31 12.43 -20.59 4.81
CA THR A 31 12.57 -19.21 4.39
C THR A 31 11.60 -19.01 3.22
N SER A 32 10.38 -18.56 3.56
CA SER A 32 9.43 -18.06 2.60
C SER A 32 9.98 -16.76 2.02
N SER A 33 10.93 -16.87 1.11
CA SER A 33 11.29 -15.81 0.19
C SER A 33 10.13 -15.65 -0.78
N SER A 34 9.14 -14.86 -0.40
CA SER A 34 8.19 -14.31 -1.36
C SER A 34 8.98 -13.35 -2.26
N ALA A 35 9.63 -13.90 -3.25
CA ALA A 35 10.14 -13.13 -4.37
C ALA A 35 8.92 -12.47 -5.01
N ALA A 36 8.76 -11.17 -4.76
CA ALA A 36 7.82 -10.36 -5.51
C ALA A 36 8.17 -10.56 -6.98
N ALA A 37 7.24 -11.13 -7.75
CA ALA A 37 7.38 -11.22 -9.19
C ALA A 37 7.56 -9.78 -9.70
N GLY A 38 8.76 -9.46 -10.15
CA GLY A 38 9.01 -8.21 -10.87
C GLY A 38 8.15 -8.17 -12.15
N PRO A 39 8.01 -7.00 -12.78
CA PRO A 39 7.21 -6.86 -13.98
C PRO A 39 7.65 -7.89 -15.03
N GLY A 40 6.72 -8.78 -15.41
CA GLY A 40 6.91 -9.86 -16.37
C GLY A 40 7.09 -9.35 -17.81
N ALA A 41 7.15 -10.26 -18.76
CA ALA A 41 7.38 -10.01 -20.18
C ALA A 41 6.57 -8.83 -20.72
N GLY A 42 7.27 -7.74 -21.10
CA GLY A 42 6.66 -6.47 -21.50
C GLY A 42 7.20 -5.28 -20.71
N CYS A 43 8.46 -5.35 -20.25
CA CYS A 43 9.12 -4.24 -19.56
C CYS A 43 9.04 -2.94 -20.38
N ALA A 44 8.34 -1.97 -19.83
CA ALA A 44 8.28 -0.62 -20.37
C ALA A 44 8.20 0.38 -19.21
N PRO A 45 8.69 1.62 -19.38
CA PRO A 45 8.46 2.70 -18.42
C PRO A 45 6.98 2.85 -18.11
N THR A 46 6.68 3.19 -16.88
CA THR A 46 5.31 3.49 -16.45
C THR A 46 4.75 4.63 -17.30
N ARG A 47 3.56 4.43 -17.82
CA ARG A 47 2.86 5.41 -18.65
C ARG A 47 2.57 6.66 -17.82
N GLY A 48 2.81 7.83 -18.40
CA GLY A 48 2.57 9.12 -17.77
C GLY A 48 3.35 10.23 -18.46
N GLU A 49 3.29 11.41 -17.87
CA GLU A 49 4.04 12.57 -18.30
C GLU A 49 5.39 12.65 -17.54
N PRO A 50 6.38 13.38 -18.05
CA PRO A 50 7.57 13.69 -17.28
C PRO A 50 7.20 14.36 -15.95
N ALA A 51 7.86 13.96 -14.86
CA ALA A 51 7.65 14.56 -13.54
C ALA A 51 7.93 16.07 -13.60
N GLN A 52 6.99 16.86 -13.06
CA GLN A 52 7.02 18.30 -13.16
C GLN A 52 7.68 18.94 -11.92
N GLY A 53 8.59 19.89 -12.16
CA GLY A 53 9.23 20.68 -11.12
C GLY A 53 10.35 19.95 -10.37
N THR A 54 10.86 20.61 -9.34
CA THR A 54 12.05 20.20 -8.56
C THR A 54 11.72 19.75 -7.13
N ARG A 55 10.45 19.50 -6.81
CA ARG A 55 10.07 19.06 -5.46
C ARG A 55 10.74 17.73 -5.15
N THR A 56 11.51 17.70 -4.10
CA THR A 56 12.17 16.49 -3.60
C THR A 56 11.66 16.20 -2.20
N VAL A 57 11.19 15.00 -1.99
CA VAL A 57 10.82 14.52 -0.65
C VAL A 57 12.06 14.47 0.21
N ALA A 58 12.02 15.00 1.43
CA ALA A 58 13.16 15.10 2.33
C ALA A 58 13.79 13.73 2.63
N ALA A 59 15.09 13.71 2.88
CA ALA A 59 15.77 12.54 3.37
C ALA A 59 15.19 12.14 4.74
N GLY A 60 14.99 10.83 4.96
CA GLY A 60 14.35 10.33 6.20
C GLY A 60 12.83 10.27 6.16
N THR A 61 12.18 10.73 5.09
CA THR A 61 10.74 10.50 4.91
C THR A 61 10.44 9.00 4.85
N PRO A 62 9.39 8.53 5.54
CA PRO A 62 9.10 7.11 5.62
C PRO A 62 8.70 6.50 4.27
N SER A 63 8.95 5.20 4.12
CA SER A 63 8.46 4.40 2.98
C SER A 63 7.01 3.94 3.12
N ALA A 64 6.39 4.18 4.26
CA ALA A 64 4.99 3.90 4.53
C ALA A 64 4.32 5.12 5.17
N ALA A 65 3.10 5.42 4.75
CA ALA A 65 2.32 6.55 5.24
C ALA A 65 0.82 6.25 5.25
N THR A 66 0.08 7.14 5.91
CA THR A 66 -1.37 7.24 5.75
C THR A 66 -1.69 8.61 5.18
N LEU A 67 -2.52 8.66 4.14
CA LEU A 67 -2.90 9.92 3.53
C LEU A 67 -3.80 10.72 4.48
N GLY A 68 -3.45 11.98 4.68
CA GLY A 68 -4.21 12.90 5.52
C GLY A 68 -3.97 14.35 5.13
N PRO A 69 -4.65 15.30 5.74
CA PRO A 69 -4.50 16.72 5.45
C PRO A 69 -3.06 17.18 5.66
N GLY A 70 -2.49 17.86 4.67
CA GLY A 70 -1.17 18.47 4.76
C GLY A 70 0.02 17.51 4.72
N GLY A 71 -0.14 16.27 4.23
CA GLY A 71 0.97 15.32 4.08
C GLY A 71 1.53 14.78 5.41
N GLY A 72 0.82 14.95 6.51
CA GLY A 72 1.26 14.53 7.84
C GLY A 72 1.00 13.05 8.14
N VAL A 73 1.97 12.41 8.74
CA VAL A 73 2.10 10.96 8.97
C VAL A 73 1.28 10.42 10.15
N GLU A 74 0.42 11.20 10.79
CA GLU A 74 -0.11 10.87 12.12
C GLU A 74 -1.58 10.43 12.21
N ARG A 75 -2.16 9.83 11.18
CA ARG A 75 -3.49 9.24 11.33
C ARG A 75 -3.50 7.80 10.87
N THR A 76 -4.09 6.92 11.67
CA THR A 76 -4.33 5.54 11.25
C THR A 76 -5.29 5.54 10.07
N ALA A 77 -5.14 4.59 9.15
CA ALA A 77 -6.06 4.42 8.02
C ALA A 77 -7.54 4.34 8.45
N GLU A 78 -7.79 3.81 9.63
CA GLU A 78 -9.10 3.74 10.25
C GLU A 78 -9.68 5.14 10.54
N THR A 79 -8.88 6.04 11.07
CA THR A 79 -9.29 7.45 11.33
C THR A 79 -9.56 8.20 10.03
N VAL A 80 -8.79 7.93 8.98
CA VAL A 80 -9.01 8.53 7.65
C VAL A 80 -10.29 8.00 7.02
N ALA A 81 -10.51 6.69 7.05
CA ALA A 81 -11.71 6.06 6.51
C ALA A 81 -12.97 6.47 7.28
N ALA A 82 -12.93 6.44 8.62
CA ALA A 82 -14.08 6.79 9.49
C ALA A 82 -14.45 8.27 9.39
N GLY A 83 -13.47 9.18 9.30
CA GLY A 83 -13.71 10.62 9.27
C GLY A 83 -14.14 11.16 7.90
N ARG A 84 -14.04 10.40 6.81
CA ARG A 84 -14.30 10.88 5.44
C ARG A 84 -15.21 9.99 4.62
N GLY A 85 -15.71 8.93 5.21
CA GLY A 85 -16.45 7.89 4.50
C GLY A 85 -15.56 7.14 3.50
N GLY A 86 -16.10 6.09 2.93
CA GLY A 86 -15.45 5.35 1.87
C GLY A 86 -14.76 4.06 2.33
N ARG A 87 -14.31 3.28 1.36
CA ARG A 87 -13.70 1.98 1.57
C ARG A 87 -12.19 2.14 1.73
N ARG A 88 -11.65 1.62 2.83
CA ARG A 88 -10.21 1.61 3.11
C ARG A 88 -9.44 0.97 1.96
N LEU A 89 -8.36 1.60 1.54
CA LEU A 89 -7.49 1.16 0.45
C LEU A 89 -6.04 1.15 0.91
N VAL A 90 -5.37 0.04 0.68
CA VAL A 90 -3.93 -0.14 0.89
C VAL A 90 -3.26 -0.19 -0.47
N VAL A 91 -2.38 0.75 -0.75
CA VAL A 91 -1.58 0.77 -1.98
C VAL A 91 -0.14 0.44 -1.65
N SER A 92 0.46 -0.46 -2.41
CA SER A 92 1.87 -0.83 -2.26
C SER A 92 2.50 -1.14 -3.61
N GLY A 93 3.83 -1.02 -3.69
CA GLY A 93 4.55 -1.34 -4.91
C GLY A 93 6.05 -1.17 -4.74
N THR A 94 6.75 -1.33 -5.84
CA THR A 94 8.20 -1.14 -5.94
C THR A 94 8.50 -0.21 -7.12
N VAL A 95 9.44 0.71 -6.93
CA VAL A 95 9.94 1.57 -7.99
C VAL A 95 11.19 0.92 -8.59
N TYR A 96 11.22 0.78 -9.90
CA TYR A 96 12.30 0.14 -10.66
C TYR A 96 12.95 1.11 -11.66
N ARG A 97 14.19 0.80 -12.02
CA ARG A 97 14.84 1.38 -13.21
C ARG A 97 14.17 0.91 -14.49
N ALA A 98 14.53 1.51 -15.61
CA ALA A 98 14.05 1.16 -16.95
C ALA A 98 14.31 -0.33 -17.34
N ASP A 99 15.18 -1.03 -16.63
CA ASP A 99 15.41 -2.47 -16.80
C ASP A 99 14.32 -3.34 -16.17
N CYS A 100 13.35 -2.76 -15.45
CA CYS A 100 12.26 -3.42 -14.72
C CYS A 100 12.72 -4.45 -13.68
N ARG A 101 13.95 -4.40 -13.24
CA ARG A 101 14.56 -5.39 -12.32
C ARG A 101 15.28 -4.74 -11.17
N THR A 102 16.00 -3.65 -11.43
CA THR A 102 16.80 -2.95 -10.42
C THR A 102 15.88 -2.02 -9.61
N PRO A 103 15.62 -2.32 -8.33
CA PRO A 103 14.80 -1.44 -7.51
C PRO A 103 15.53 -0.14 -7.18
N LEU A 104 14.79 0.96 -7.10
CA LEU A 104 15.30 2.29 -6.79
C LEU A 104 15.03 2.63 -5.33
N ALA A 105 16.07 2.52 -4.50
CA ALA A 105 16.04 2.95 -3.11
C ALA A 105 16.05 4.48 -3.00
N GLY A 106 15.22 5.03 -2.11
CA GLY A 106 15.16 6.46 -1.87
C GLY A 106 14.47 7.27 -2.99
N ALA A 107 13.77 6.63 -3.92
CA ALA A 107 12.91 7.34 -4.87
C ALA A 107 11.86 8.16 -4.10
N SER A 108 11.70 9.42 -4.45
CA SER A 108 10.67 10.28 -3.87
C SER A 108 9.33 10.06 -4.58
N ILE A 109 8.28 9.92 -3.79
CA ILE A 109 6.91 9.70 -4.27
C ILE A 109 6.02 10.74 -3.61
N GLU A 110 5.32 11.53 -4.40
CA GLU A 110 4.21 12.34 -3.95
C GLU A 110 2.91 11.71 -4.49
N VAL A 111 1.91 11.56 -3.62
CA VAL A 111 0.58 11.05 -3.98
C VAL A 111 -0.49 12.00 -3.51
N TRP A 112 -1.55 12.16 -4.30
CA TRP A 112 -2.73 12.93 -3.91
C TRP A 112 -3.97 12.43 -4.64
N GLN A 113 -5.14 12.61 -4.02
CA GLN A 113 -6.41 12.11 -4.54
C GLN A 113 -7.61 12.84 -3.94
N THR A 114 -8.77 12.64 -4.54
CA THR A 114 -10.06 12.99 -3.94
C THR A 114 -10.40 12.06 -2.76
N ASN A 115 -11.32 12.52 -1.91
CA ASN A 115 -11.98 11.64 -0.94
C ASN A 115 -13.01 10.73 -1.65
N ALA A 116 -13.72 9.88 -0.89
CA ALA A 116 -14.74 8.99 -1.44
C ALA A 116 -15.94 9.71 -2.08
N ALA A 117 -16.15 10.99 -1.77
CA ALA A 117 -17.18 11.83 -2.36
C ALA A 117 -16.71 12.58 -3.62
N GLY A 118 -15.47 12.39 -4.05
CA GLY A 118 -14.91 13.04 -5.24
C GLY A 118 -14.44 14.47 -5.01
N GLU A 119 -14.05 14.82 -3.78
CA GLU A 119 -13.63 16.16 -3.40
C GLU A 119 -12.16 16.18 -2.98
N TYR A 120 -11.39 17.17 -3.45
CA TYR A 120 -10.01 17.42 -3.00
C TYR A 120 -9.95 18.18 -1.66
N GLY A 121 -11.05 18.77 -1.22
CA GLY A 121 -11.12 19.50 0.04
C GLY A 121 -11.38 20.99 -0.10
N PRO A 122 -11.21 21.79 1.00
CA PRO A 122 -11.58 23.20 1.02
C PRO A 122 -10.80 24.07 0.03
N GLY A 123 -9.71 23.59 -0.52
CA GLY A 123 -8.91 24.27 -1.55
C GLY A 123 -9.24 23.87 -2.99
N GLN A 124 -10.26 23.06 -3.20
CA GLN A 124 -10.64 22.64 -4.55
C GLN A 124 -10.94 23.84 -5.44
N GLY A 125 -10.27 23.89 -6.61
CA GLY A 125 -10.38 25.02 -7.53
C GLY A 125 -9.37 26.15 -7.30
N THR A 126 -8.49 26.07 -6.30
CA THR A 126 -7.39 27.03 -6.09
C THR A 126 -6.15 26.73 -6.93
N GLY A 127 -6.16 25.64 -7.69
CA GLY A 127 -5.03 25.19 -8.52
C GLY A 127 -3.96 24.37 -7.79
N ASP A 128 -4.10 24.15 -6.48
CA ASP A 128 -3.22 23.26 -5.72
C ASP A 128 -4.01 22.08 -5.13
N GLU A 129 -4.26 21.08 -5.97
CA GLU A 129 -4.95 19.84 -5.58
C GLU A 129 -4.14 18.98 -4.61
N ARG A 130 -2.82 19.24 -4.50
CA ARG A 130 -1.92 18.54 -3.59
C ARG A 130 -2.05 19.03 -2.15
N CYS A 131 -2.68 20.16 -1.93
CA CYS A 131 -2.72 20.81 -0.61
C CYS A 131 -3.68 20.17 0.38
N CYS A 132 -4.63 19.34 -0.08
CA CYS A 132 -5.84 19.41 0.69
C CYS A 132 -6.15 18.12 1.46
N TYR A 133 -7.06 17.25 1.11
CA TYR A 133 -7.49 16.23 2.08
C TYR A 133 -6.62 14.98 2.15
N LEU A 134 -6.25 14.43 1.01
CA LEU A 134 -5.59 13.14 0.94
C LEU A 134 -4.33 13.24 0.08
N ALA A 135 -3.25 13.64 0.71
CA ALA A 135 -1.93 13.70 0.11
C ALA A 135 -0.87 13.10 1.04
N ALA A 136 0.20 12.59 0.48
CA ALA A 136 1.37 12.15 1.23
C ALA A 136 2.64 12.27 0.39
N ALA A 137 3.75 12.46 1.09
CA ALA A 137 5.08 12.36 0.54
C ALA A 137 5.76 11.11 1.13
N LEU A 138 6.41 10.32 0.30
CA LEU A 138 7.02 9.04 0.63
C LEU A 138 8.42 8.95 0.03
N ARG A 139 9.26 8.10 0.62
CA ARG A 139 10.47 7.59 -0.02
C ARG A 139 10.46 6.07 -0.05
N THR A 140 10.95 5.48 -1.13
CA THR A 140 11.13 4.04 -1.17
C THR A 140 12.19 3.57 -0.18
N ASP A 141 11.99 2.38 0.39
CA ASP A 141 12.97 1.71 1.26
C ASP A 141 14.21 1.21 0.47
N ALA A 142 15.13 0.55 1.16
CA ALA A 142 16.35 -0.03 0.55
C ALA A 142 16.06 -1.06 -0.57
N GLY A 143 14.87 -1.64 -0.58
CA GLY A 143 14.39 -2.54 -1.62
C GLY A 143 13.53 -1.87 -2.69
N GLY A 144 13.50 -0.54 -2.74
CA GLY A 144 12.68 0.23 -3.68
C GLY A 144 11.18 0.19 -3.39
N ARG A 145 10.75 -0.30 -2.22
CA ARG A 145 9.34 -0.54 -1.88
C ARG A 145 8.73 0.67 -1.22
N TYR A 146 7.43 0.85 -1.45
CA TYR A 146 6.58 1.83 -0.77
C TYR A 146 5.23 1.24 -0.40
N ARG A 147 4.57 1.85 0.57
CA ARG A 147 3.21 1.50 0.99
C ARG A 147 2.52 2.71 1.59
N PHE A 148 1.24 2.90 1.26
CA PHE A 148 0.41 3.86 2.00
C PHE A 148 -1.03 3.35 2.15
N GLU A 149 -1.73 3.94 3.09
CA GLU A 149 -3.13 3.68 3.36
C GLU A 149 -3.97 4.93 3.11
N THR A 150 -5.13 4.72 2.52
CA THR A 150 -6.07 5.77 2.14
C THR A 150 -7.49 5.20 2.06
N VAL A 151 -8.41 5.95 1.46
CA VAL A 151 -9.71 5.48 1.02
C VAL A 151 -9.75 5.37 -0.51
N ARG A 152 -10.61 4.49 -1.04
CA ARG A 152 -10.84 4.48 -2.49
C ARG A 152 -11.40 5.83 -2.91
N PRO A 153 -10.77 6.55 -3.88
CA PRO A 153 -11.26 7.84 -4.34
C PRO A 153 -12.61 7.72 -5.04
N GLY A 154 -13.41 8.76 -4.95
CA GLY A 154 -14.60 8.95 -5.77
C GLY A 154 -14.28 9.68 -7.08
N HIS A 155 -15.20 9.65 -8.03
CA HIS A 155 -15.16 10.49 -9.22
C HIS A 155 -15.34 11.96 -8.86
N TYR A 156 -14.82 12.87 -9.67
CA TYR A 156 -14.92 14.33 -9.41
C TYR A 156 -16.37 14.75 -9.25
N LYS A 157 -16.64 15.38 -8.12
CA LYS A 157 -17.97 15.82 -7.77
C LYS A 157 -18.43 16.98 -8.67
N GLY A 158 -19.63 16.86 -9.19
CA GLY A 158 -20.25 17.90 -10.00
C GLY A 158 -19.93 17.83 -11.51
N GLU A 159 -19.11 16.89 -11.94
CA GLU A 159 -18.88 16.64 -13.35
C GLU A 159 -19.88 15.64 -13.93
N GLU A 160 -20.48 15.97 -15.08
CA GLU A 160 -21.40 15.08 -15.76
C GLU A 160 -20.67 13.85 -16.37
N ARG A 161 -19.44 14.05 -16.81
CA ARG A 161 -18.54 13.03 -17.34
C ARG A 161 -17.17 13.13 -16.67
N PRO A 162 -17.06 12.68 -15.43
CA PRO A 162 -15.79 12.76 -14.73
C PRO A 162 -14.76 11.80 -15.33
N PRO A 163 -13.48 12.06 -15.14
CA PRO A 163 -12.47 11.05 -15.39
C PRO A 163 -12.68 9.83 -14.48
N PRO A 164 -12.09 8.67 -14.82
CA PRO A 164 -12.07 7.53 -13.93
C PRO A 164 -11.58 7.91 -12.54
N ALA A 165 -12.06 7.27 -11.50
CA ALA A 165 -11.52 7.46 -10.15
C ALA A 165 -10.04 7.08 -10.11
N HIS A 166 -9.18 7.95 -9.60
CA HIS A 166 -7.73 7.78 -9.69
C HIS A 166 -6.98 8.35 -8.49
N ILE A 167 -5.74 7.92 -8.37
CA ILE A 167 -4.74 8.49 -7.45
C ILE A 167 -3.59 9.00 -8.30
N HIS A 168 -3.23 10.27 -8.13
CA HIS A 168 -2.05 10.83 -8.78
C HIS A 168 -0.78 10.38 -8.08
N PHE A 169 0.25 10.12 -8.88
CA PHE A 169 1.60 9.80 -8.45
C PHE A 169 2.60 10.68 -9.18
N GLU A 170 3.45 11.33 -8.44
CA GLU A 170 4.64 11.95 -8.99
C GLU A 170 5.87 11.31 -8.37
N VAL A 171 6.67 10.63 -9.21
CA VAL A 171 7.80 9.81 -8.76
C VAL A 171 9.09 10.31 -9.38
N ARG A 172 10.12 10.50 -8.55
CA ARG A 172 11.43 11.00 -8.98
C ARG A 172 12.55 10.21 -8.33
N HIS A 173 13.64 10.10 -9.08
CA HIS A 173 14.91 9.59 -8.59
C HIS A 173 16.06 10.33 -9.28
N PRO A 174 17.19 10.65 -8.61
CA PRO A 174 18.28 11.40 -9.24
C PRO A 174 18.91 10.70 -10.45
N ASP A 175 18.85 9.38 -10.51
CA ASP A 175 19.46 8.56 -11.56
C ASP A 175 18.45 8.01 -12.59
N ALA A 176 17.25 8.57 -12.68
CA ALA A 176 16.21 8.09 -13.60
C ALA A 176 15.26 9.23 -13.99
N ALA A 177 14.69 9.16 -15.19
CA ALA A 177 13.66 10.10 -15.61
C ALA A 177 12.39 9.88 -14.78
N GLY A 178 11.95 10.91 -14.06
CA GLY A 178 10.77 10.86 -13.22
C GLY A 178 9.47 10.84 -14.03
N VAL A 179 8.39 10.38 -13.41
CA VAL A 179 7.06 10.25 -14.03
C VAL A 179 5.98 10.89 -13.17
N LEU A 180 5.05 11.58 -13.82
CA LEU A 180 3.74 11.97 -13.31
C LEU A 180 2.71 11.04 -13.95
N THR A 181 2.00 10.27 -13.15
CA THR A 181 1.09 9.22 -13.62
C THR A 181 -0.13 9.09 -12.72
N GLU A 182 -1.06 8.26 -13.12
CA GLU A 182 -2.29 7.96 -12.38
C GLU A 182 -2.43 6.47 -12.14
N LEU A 183 -2.90 6.13 -10.96
CA LEU A 183 -3.36 4.80 -10.61
C LEU A 183 -4.87 4.74 -10.77
N LEU A 184 -5.35 3.98 -11.73
CA LEU A 184 -6.76 3.78 -12.05
C LEU A 184 -7.21 2.38 -11.63
N PHE A 185 -8.51 2.16 -11.57
CA PHE A 185 -9.08 0.92 -11.04
C PHE A 185 -9.87 0.15 -12.09
N GLU A 186 -9.58 -1.14 -12.22
CA GLU A 186 -10.32 -2.04 -13.09
C GLU A 186 -11.82 -2.02 -12.75
N GLY A 187 -12.66 -1.99 -13.79
CA GLY A 187 -14.12 -1.93 -13.64
C GLY A 187 -14.70 -0.53 -13.36
N ASP A 188 -13.87 0.51 -13.42
CA ASP A 188 -14.39 1.87 -13.34
C ASP A 188 -15.23 2.18 -14.60
N PRO A 189 -16.46 2.72 -14.45
CA PRO A 189 -17.38 2.93 -15.57
C PRO A 189 -16.90 4.00 -16.57
N TRP A 190 -15.96 4.85 -16.17
CA TRP A 190 -15.41 5.91 -17.02
C TRP A 190 -14.04 5.55 -17.61
N LEU A 191 -13.59 4.31 -17.39
CA LEU A 191 -12.31 3.85 -17.93
C LEU A 191 -12.40 3.69 -19.46
N GLY A 192 -11.66 4.52 -20.18
CA GLY A 192 -11.57 4.47 -21.64
C GLY A 192 -10.66 3.34 -22.15
N PRO A 193 -10.59 3.15 -23.46
CA PRO A 193 -9.73 2.14 -24.08
C PRO A 193 -8.22 2.47 -23.97
N ASP A 194 -7.87 3.72 -23.77
CA ASP A 194 -6.49 4.21 -23.66
C ASP A 194 -6.34 5.06 -22.38
N PRO A 195 -6.23 4.44 -21.20
CA PRO A 195 -6.15 5.16 -19.92
C PRO A 195 -4.82 5.92 -19.80
N PRO A 196 -4.80 7.10 -19.13
CA PRO A 196 -3.61 7.94 -18.98
C PRO A 196 -2.55 7.34 -18.04
N GLY A 197 -2.91 6.36 -17.25
CA GLY A 197 -2.06 5.75 -16.24
C GLY A 197 -2.20 4.23 -16.17
N ALA A 198 -1.82 3.68 -15.04
CA ALA A 198 -1.86 2.24 -14.79
C ALA A 198 -3.23 1.82 -14.25
N VAL A 199 -3.82 0.80 -14.85
CA VAL A 199 -5.08 0.20 -14.38
C VAL A 199 -4.75 -1.02 -13.52
N VAL A 200 -5.23 -1.01 -12.28
CA VAL A 200 -4.99 -2.11 -11.32
C VAL A 200 -6.30 -2.74 -10.86
N ARG A 201 -6.21 -4.03 -10.55
CA ARG A 201 -7.30 -4.75 -9.89
C ARG A 201 -7.24 -4.52 -8.39
N LEU A 202 -8.40 -4.24 -7.78
CA LEU A 202 -8.54 -4.19 -6.33
C LEU A 202 -8.86 -5.58 -5.78
N THR A 203 -8.10 -5.99 -4.76
CA THR A 203 -8.30 -7.27 -4.07
C THR A 203 -8.68 -7.05 -2.60
N PRO A 204 -9.58 -7.87 -2.03
CA PRO A 204 -9.85 -7.79 -0.60
C PRO A 204 -8.60 -8.10 0.25
N VAL A 205 -8.41 -7.37 1.35
CA VAL A 205 -7.39 -7.69 2.35
C VAL A 205 -7.98 -8.68 3.36
N PRO A 206 -7.52 -9.95 3.39
CA PRO A 206 -8.07 -10.95 4.29
C PRO A 206 -7.92 -10.53 5.77
N GLY A 207 -8.97 -10.76 6.55
CA GLY A 207 -8.95 -10.51 8.01
C GLY A 207 -8.85 -9.05 8.41
N SER A 208 -9.00 -8.10 7.50
CA SER A 208 -9.03 -6.67 7.85
C SER A 208 -10.38 -6.29 8.46
N ASP A 209 -10.31 -5.57 9.58
CA ASP A 209 -11.47 -4.95 10.25
C ASP A 209 -11.14 -3.48 10.52
N PRO A 210 -11.86 -2.51 9.94
CA PRO A 210 -12.90 -2.69 8.91
C PRO A 210 -12.36 -3.26 7.59
N PRO A 211 -13.22 -3.86 6.74
CA PRO A 211 -12.83 -4.44 5.46
C PRO A 211 -12.07 -3.47 4.56
N ALA A 212 -10.92 -3.88 4.07
CA ALA A 212 -10.06 -3.09 3.21
C ALA A 212 -9.87 -3.73 1.83
N LEU A 213 -9.48 -2.90 0.88
CA LEU A 213 -8.99 -3.29 -0.44
C LEU A 213 -7.48 -3.09 -0.51
N ALA A 214 -6.82 -3.88 -1.34
CA ALA A 214 -5.43 -3.71 -1.71
C ALA A 214 -5.28 -3.44 -3.20
N ALA A 215 -4.36 -2.56 -3.54
CA ALA A 215 -3.85 -2.31 -4.89
C ALA A 215 -2.34 -2.51 -4.89
N ARG A 216 -1.83 -3.21 -5.91
CA ARG A 216 -0.40 -3.28 -6.18
C ARG A 216 -0.07 -2.47 -7.42
N PHE A 217 0.85 -1.52 -7.28
CA PHE A 217 1.30 -0.68 -8.37
C PHE A 217 2.83 -0.60 -8.37
N ASP A 218 3.47 -1.37 -9.24
CA ASP A 218 4.91 -1.27 -9.47
C ASP A 218 5.17 -0.20 -10.54
N ILE A 219 6.18 0.65 -10.30
CA ILE A 219 6.49 1.81 -11.11
C ILE A 219 7.87 1.64 -11.74
N VAL A 220 7.96 1.81 -13.04
CA VAL A 220 9.22 1.76 -13.79
C VAL A 220 9.54 3.16 -14.28
N LEU A 221 10.64 3.73 -13.82
CA LEU A 221 11.13 5.03 -14.28
C LEU A 221 11.88 4.89 -15.60
N GLY A 222 11.85 5.93 -16.41
CA GLY A 222 12.60 6.03 -17.66
C GLY A 222 14.12 6.06 -17.44
N ALA A 223 14.86 5.93 -18.53
CA ALA A 223 16.31 6.08 -18.54
C ALA A 223 16.72 7.57 -18.48
#